data_0400b01af96378fcc8277b9d8a7f6535
#
_entry.id   0400b01af96378fcc8277b9d8a7f6535
#
_cell.length_a   1.000
_cell.length_b   1.000
_cell.length_c   1.000
_cell.angle_alpha   90.00
_cell.angle_beta   90.00
_cell.angle_gamma   90.00
#
_symmetry.space_group_name_H-M   'P 1'
#
loop_
_entity.id
_entity.type
_entity.pdbx_description
1 polymer ?
#
loop_
_entity_poly.entity_id
_entity_poly.type
_entity_poly.pdbx_seq_one_letter_code
_entity_poly.pdbx_strand_id
1 'polypeptide(L)'
;MSSSIEIHLFTDGACSGNPGPGGWGLILRHLPTGKETERSGYEPETTNNRMELRAVVEGLQLLKRSCQIELFTDSVYVGKGISEWMPKWKRQNWQRKEKNKLVPIANVDLWVQLDELIVQHRVKYTRVAGHSGHPENDRCDELAVAAYQRALGRR
;
A
#
# COMPACT_ATOMS: atom_id res chain seq x y z
N MET A 1 0.29 28.08 -8.40
CA MET A 1 0.68 26.74 -7.96
C MET A 1 -0.51 25.82 -8.03
N SER A 2 -0.34 24.75 -8.73
CA SER A 2 -1.42 23.78 -8.85
C SER A 2 -1.48 22.89 -7.62
N SER A 3 -2.66 22.77 -7.03
CA SER A 3 -2.92 21.78 -5.99
C SER A 3 -3.70 20.59 -6.58
N SER A 4 -3.74 20.51 -7.90
CA SER A 4 -4.48 19.44 -8.60
C SER A 4 -3.77 18.11 -8.46
N ILE A 5 -4.56 17.05 -8.31
CA ILE A 5 -4.05 15.67 -8.31
C ILE A 5 -3.48 15.36 -9.68
N GLU A 6 -2.26 14.82 -9.73
CA GLU A 6 -1.61 14.42 -10.99
C GLU A 6 -1.43 12.91 -11.09
N ILE A 7 -1.52 12.20 -9.97
CA ILE A 7 -1.31 10.76 -9.93
C ILE A 7 -2.50 10.11 -9.25
N HIS A 8 -3.03 9.05 -9.84
CA HIS A 8 -3.90 8.10 -9.16
C HIS A 8 -3.09 6.83 -8.90
N LEU A 9 -3.05 6.39 -7.66
CA LEU A 9 -2.40 5.15 -7.26
C LEU A 9 -3.46 4.21 -6.70
N PHE A 10 -3.63 3.05 -7.34
CA PHE A 10 -4.54 2.00 -6.92
C PHE A 10 -3.71 0.85 -6.38
N THR A 11 -4.08 0.30 -5.24
CA THR A 11 -3.29 -0.74 -4.58
C THR A 11 -4.18 -1.81 -3.99
N ASP A 12 -3.63 -3.03 -3.92
CA ASP A 12 -4.29 -4.13 -3.23
C ASP A 12 -3.25 -5.16 -2.80
N GLY A 13 -3.62 -5.97 -1.83
CA GLY A 13 -2.79 -7.07 -1.35
C GLY A 13 -3.65 -8.30 -1.11
N ALA A 14 -3.03 -9.46 -1.26
CA ALA A 14 -3.71 -10.74 -1.07
C ALA A 14 -2.75 -11.73 -0.43
N CYS A 15 -3.30 -12.65 0.34
CA CYS A 15 -2.49 -13.65 1.04
C CYS A 15 -3.23 -14.98 1.05
N SER A 16 -2.49 -16.06 0.76
CA SER A 16 -3.03 -17.42 0.82
C SER A 16 -2.76 -17.97 2.22
N GLY A 17 -3.72 -17.81 3.12
CA GLY A 17 -3.48 -17.99 4.55
C GLY A 17 -3.00 -16.68 5.17
N ASN A 18 -3.00 -16.56 6.49
CA ASN A 18 -2.65 -15.32 7.15
C ASN A 18 -2.03 -15.64 8.51
N PRO A 19 -0.71 -15.97 8.58
CA PRO A 19 0.31 -15.78 7.53
C PRO A 19 0.34 -16.89 6.48
N GLY A 20 1.03 -16.57 5.38
CA GLY A 20 1.23 -17.49 4.28
C GLY A 20 1.83 -16.75 3.09
N PRO A 21 1.94 -17.42 1.93
CA PRO A 21 2.41 -16.75 0.73
C PRO A 21 1.41 -15.68 0.29
N GLY A 22 1.92 -14.53 -0.14
CA GLY A 22 1.06 -13.44 -0.54
C GLY A 22 1.66 -12.60 -1.64
N GLY A 23 0.84 -11.71 -2.19
CA GLY A 23 1.22 -10.82 -3.24
C GLY A 23 0.64 -9.44 -3.08
N TRP A 24 1.21 -8.49 -3.79
CA TRP A 24 0.70 -7.13 -3.86
C TRP A 24 0.60 -6.72 -5.32
N GLY A 25 -0.33 -5.81 -5.59
CA GLY A 25 -0.53 -5.29 -6.93
C GLY A 25 -0.85 -3.81 -6.90
N LEU A 26 -0.44 -3.09 -7.93
CA LEU A 26 -0.72 -1.66 -8.05
C LEU A 26 -0.89 -1.23 -9.49
N ILE A 27 -1.63 -0.15 -9.65
CA ILE A 27 -1.72 0.61 -10.91
C ILE A 27 -1.39 2.05 -10.57
N LEU A 28 -0.44 2.62 -11.29
CA LEU A 28 -0.08 4.03 -11.15
C LEU A 28 -0.45 4.73 -12.45
N ARG A 29 -1.34 5.72 -12.36
CA ARG A 29 -1.83 6.45 -13.53
C ARG A 29 -1.39 7.90 -13.45
N HIS A 30 -0.70 8.37 -14.48
CA HIS A 30 -0.32 9.77 -14.64
C HIS A 30 -1.43 10.48 -15.39
N LEU A 31 -2.19 11.32 -14.68
CA LEU A 31 -3.40 11.93 -15.24
C LEU A 31 -3.15 12.82 -16.44
N PRO A 32 -2.09 13.69 -16.42
CA PRO A 32 -1.89 14.57 -17.59
C PRO A 32 -1.65 13.84 -18.89
N THR A 33 -1.03 12.66 -18.88
CA THR A 33 -0.72 11.90 -20.10
C THR A 33 -1.60 10.68 -20.29
N GLY A 34 -2.28 10.23 -19.24
CA GLY A 34 -3.04 8.98 -19.27
C GLY A 34 -2.19 7.74 -19.20
N LYS A 35 -0.86 7.88 -19.05
CA LYS A 35 0.04 6.72 -18.98
C LYS A 35 -0.20 5.94 -17.69
N GLU A 36 -0.25 4.61 -17.83
CA GLU A 36 -0.42 3.70 -16.69
C GLU A 36 0.75 2.75 -16.58
N THR A 37 1.09 2.43 -15.33
CA THR A 37 2.10 1.44 -15.01
C THR A 37 1.51 0.45 -14.02
N GLU A 38 1.66 -0.85 -14.30
CA GLU A 38 1.25 -1.89 -13.37
C GLU A 38 2.50 -2.53 -12.77
N ARG A 39 2.43 -2.88 -11.49
CA ARG A 39 3.50 -3.63 -10.81
C ARG A 39 2.86 -4.62 -9.85
N SER A 40 3.56 -5.69 -9.60
CA SER A 40 3.15 -6.69 -8.62
C SER A 40 4.37 -7.39 -8.05
N GLY A 41 4.19 -8.05 -6.92
CA GLY A 41 5.28 -8.77 -6.28
C GLY A 41 4.76 -9.81 -5.30
N TYR A 42 5.67 -10.59 -4.74
CA TYR A 42 5.38 -11.75 -3.95
C TYR A 42 6.26 -11.80 -2.71
N GLU A 43 5.69 -12.28 -1.61
CA GLU A 43 6.46 -12.65 -0.41
C GLU A 43 6.04 -14.05 0.03
N PRO A 44 7.00 -14.92 0.39
CA PRO A 44 6.68 -16.32 0.70
C PRO A 44 5.96 -16.52 2.03
N GLU A 45 6.18 -15.63 2.99
CA GLU A 45 5.58 -15.70 4.32
C GLU A 45 5.18 -14.30 4.73
N THR A 46 3.89 -14.00 4.67
CA THR A 46 3.42 -12.62 4.88
C THR A 46 1.98 -12.61 5.40
N THR A 47 1.38 -11.43 5.46
CA THR A 47 -0.01 -11.24 5.89
C THR A 47 -0.72 -10.32 4.91
N ASN A 48 -2.05 -10.33 4.94
CA ASN A 48 -2.85 -9.40 4.13
C ASN A 48 -2.45 -7.96 4.40
N ASN A 49 -2.38 -7.58 5.68
CA ASN A 49 -2.06 -6.18 6.05
C ASN A 49 -0.70 -5.76 5.51
N ARG A 50 0.29 -6.66 5.58
CA ARG A 50 1.62 -6.36 5.08
C ARG A 50 1.61 -6.17 3.56
N MET A 51 0.88 -7.00 2.84
CA MET A 51 0.79 -6.88 1.38
C MET A 51 0.05 -5.63 0.94
N GLU A 52 -1.02 -5.28 1.65
CA GLU A 52 -1.74 -4.03 1.41
C GLU A 52 -0.81 -2.81 1.55
N LEU A 53 -0.02 -2.82 2.61
CA LEU A 53 0.93 -1.75 2.89
C LEU A 53 2.08 -1.74 1.89
N ARG A 54 2.60 -2.92 1.53
CA ARG A 54 3.69 -3.07 0.59
C ARG A 54 3.34 -2.48 -0.78
N ALA A 55 2.11 -2.70 -1.23
CA ALA A 55 1.65 -2.15 -2.52
C ALA A 55 1.77 -0.63 -2.55
N VAL A 56 1.40 0.05 -1.47
CA VAL A 56 1.50 1.51 -1.40
C VAL A 56 2.95 1.97 -1.44
N VAL A 57 3.81 1.34 -0.65
CA VAL A 57 5.23 1.67 -0.60
C VAL A 57 5.85 1.50 -1.99
N GLU A 58 5.59 0.37 -2.64
CA GLU A 58 6.14 0.10 -3.97
C GLU A 58 5.66 1.12 -5.00
N GLY A 59 4.39 1.51 -4.92
CA GLY A 59 3.84 2.50 -5.85
C GLY A 59 4.47 3.87 -5.69
N LEU A 60 4.62 4.33 -4.46
CA LEU A 60 5.20 5.65 -4.21
C LEU A 60 6.69 5.68 -4.59
N GLN A 61 7.39 4.56 -4.46
CA GLN A 61 8.80 4.47 -4.84
C GLN A 61 9.03 4.62 -6.34
N LEU A 62 8.01 4.42 -7.16
CA LEU A 62 8.12 4.61 -8.61
C LEU A 62 8.22 6.08 -9.01
N LEU A 63 7.81 6.99 -8.15
CA LEU A 63 7.78 8.42 -8.46
C LEU A 63 9.13 9.05 -8.21
N LYS A 64 9.61 9.83 -9.19
CA LYS A 64 10.95 10.41 -9.18
C LYS A 64 10.99 11.85 -8.68
N ARG A 65 9.82 12.44 -8.45
CA ARG A 65 9.70 13.82 -7.97
C ARG A 65 8.50 13.95 -7.06
N SER A 66 8.40 15.06 -6.36
CA SER A 66 7.24 15.34 -5.51
C SER A 66 5.96 15.43 -6.36
N CYS A 67 4.93 14.74 -5.96
CA CYS A 67 3.67 14.65 -6.70
C CYS A 67 2.47 14.85 -5.78
N GLN A 68 1.36 15.26 -6.39
CA GLN A 68 0.05 15.28 -5.77
C GLN A 68 -0.63 13.97 -6.13
N ILE A 69 -0.92 13.14 -5.13
CA ILE A 69 -1.36 11.76 -5.34
C ILE A 69 -2.70 11.52 -4.67
N GLU A 70 -3.61 10.88 -5.37
CA GLU A 70 -4.79 10.30 -4.73
C GLU A 70 -4.59 8.79 -4.68
N LEU A 71 -4.59 8.25 -3.47
CA LEU A 71 -4.40 6.81 -3.21
C LEU A 71 -5.77 6.18 -3.01
N PHE A 72 -6.05 5.15 -3.80
CA PHE A 72 -7.29 4.37 -3.72
C PHE A 72 -6.97 2.97 -3.20
N THR A 73 -7.55 2.62 -2.07
CA THR A 73 -7.40 1.29 -1.49
C THR A 73 -8.64 0.95 -0.67
N ASP A 74 -8.97 -0.34 -0.60
CA ASP A 74 -10.04 -0.81 0.27
C ASP A 74 -9.52 -1.15 1.68
N SER A 75 -8.22 -1.07 1.90
CA SER A 75 -7.60 -1.45 3.16
C SER A 75 -7.88 -0.44 4.26
N VAL A 76 -8.67 -0.83 5.24
CA VAL A 76 -8.90 -0.02 6.44
C VAL A 76 -7.60 0.13 7.23
N TYR A 77 -6.78 -0.91 7.26
CA TYR A 77 -5.49 -0.90 7.94
C TYR A 77 -4.57 0.21 7.40
N VAL A 78 -4.40 0.25 6.07
CA VAL A 78 -3.56 1.28 5.44
C VAL A 78 -4.17 2.66 5.66
N GLY A 79 -5.47 2.80 5.45
CA GLY A 79 -6.14 4.09 5.58
C GLY A 79 -6.05 4.68 6.98
N LYS A 80 -6.32 3.87 8.00
CA LYS A 80 -6.22 4.31 9.39
C LYS A 80 -4.77 4.60 9.77
N GLY A 81 -3.83 3.80 9.29
CA GLY A 81 -2.43 4.05 9.55
C GLY A 81 -2.01 5.42 9.05
N ILE A 82 -2.35 5.74 7.81
CA ILE A 82 -1.98 7.03 7.21
C ILE A 82 -2.69 8.18 7.92
N SER A 83 -3.99 8.06 8.19
CA SER A 83 -4.79 9.17 8.68
C SER A 83 -4.74 9.35 10.20
N GLU A 84 -4.50 8.28 10.97
CA GLU A 84 -4.64 8.34 12.43
C GLU A 84 -3.40 7.86 13.17
N TRP A 85 -2.82 6.71 12.81
CA TRP A 85 -1.82 6.04 13.65
C TRP A 85 -0.41 6.55 13.46
N MET A 86 -0.02 6.91 12.24
CA MET A 86 1.38 7.31 11.95
C MET A 86 1.86 8.49 12.80
N PRO A 87 1.07 9.56 12.98
CA PRO A 87 1.54 10.66 13.82
C PRO A 87 1.83 10.23 15.26
N LYS A 88 0.99 9.35 15.80
CA LYS A 88 1.20 8.82 17.15
C LYS A 88 2.44 7.93 17.22
N TRP A 89 2.59 7.04 16.26
CA TRP A 89 3.74 6.14 16.21
C TRP A 89 5.05 6.91 16.11
N LYS A 90 5.08 7.95 15.29
CA LYS A 90 6.29 8.78 15.14
C LYS A 90 6.71 9.39 16.48
N ARG A 91 5.74 9.87 17.25
CA ARG A 91 6.02 10.44 18.57
C ARG A 91 6.52 9.38 19.57
N GLN A 92 6.23 8.12 19.33
CA GLN A 92 6.60 7.01 20.20
C GLN A 92 7.76 6.19 19.64
N ASN A 93 8.52 6.75 18.70
CA ASN A 93 9.65 6.06 18.06
C ASN A 93 9.26 4.72 17.43
N TRP A 94 8.03 4.66 16.85
CA TRP A 94 7.51 3.46 16.17
C TRP A 94 7.42 2.24 17.09
N GLN A 95 7.16 2.49 18.37
CA GLN A 95 7.03 1.45 19.37
C GLN A 95 5.68 1.53 20.07
N ARG A 96 5.29 0.41 20.65
CA ARG A 96 4.09 0.34 21.48
C ARG A 96 4.40 -0.45 22.75
N LYS A 97 3.58 -0.29 23.78
CA LYS A 97 3.73 -1.06 25.00
C LYS A 97 3.03 -2.41 24.86
N GLU A 98 3.73 -3.46 25.30
CA GLU A 98 3.16 -4.80 25.41
C GLU A 98 3.72 -5.41 26.68
N LYS A 99 2.84 -5.71 27.65
CA LYS A 99 3.23 -6.29 28.95
C LYS A 99 4.35 -5.50 29.62
N ASN A 100 4.21 -4.18 29.67
CA ASN A 100 5.17 -3.24 30.27
C ASN A 100 6.51 -3.15 29.52
N LYS A 101 6.60 -3.70 28.33
CA LYS A 101 7.79 -3.57 27.48
C LYS A 101 7.45 -2.76 26.24
N LEU A 102 8.43 -2.00 25.75
CA LEU A 102 8.32 -1.33 24.47
C LEU A 102 8.74 -2.31 23.38
N VAL A 103 7.86 -2.49 22.41
CA VAL A 103 8.13 -3.37 21.26
C VAL A 103 7.83 -2.59 19.97
N PRO A 104 8.51 -2.92 18.86
CA PRO A 104 8.20 -2.27 17.58
C PRO A 104 6.76 -2.54 17.17
N ILE A 105 6.14 -1.57 16.49
CA ILE A 105 4.82 -1.82 15.91
C ILE A 105 4.94 -2.85 14.79
N ALA A 106 3.82 -3.54 14.51
CA ALA A 106 3.79 -4.52 13.42
C ALA A 106 4.10 -3.82 12.09
N ASN A 107 4.86 -4.48 11.23
CA ASN A 107 5.23 -3.97 9.89
C ASN A 107 5.98 -2.63 9.96
N VAL A 108 6.75 -2.42 11.02
CA VAL A 108 7.45 -1.16 11.26
C VAL A 108 8.36 -0.79 10.09
N ASP A 109 9.00 -1.76 9.46
CA ASP A 109 9.88 -1.53 8.31
C ASP A 109 9.14 -0.83 7.18
N LEU A 110 7.93 -1.27 6.88
CA LEU A 110 7.13 -0.68 5.81
C LEU A 110 6.52 0.66 6.22
N TRP A 111 6.07 0.79 7.47
CA TRP A 111 5.50 2.05 7.94
C TRP A 111 6.52 3.18 7.95
N VAL A 112 7.76 2.89 8.33
CA VAL A 112 8.84 3.88 8.30
C VAL A 112 9.15 4.29 6.87
N GLN A 113 9.23 3.33 5.95
CA GLN A 113 9.41 3.64 4.52
C GLN A 113 8.28 4.49 3.99
N LEU A 114 7.04 4.14 4.33
CA LEU A 114 5.88 4.89 3.88
C LEU A 114 5.91 6.33 4.38
N ASP A 115 6.28 6.52 5.64
CA ASP A 115 6.39 7.87 6.21
C ASP A 115 7.39 8.72 5.43
N GLU A 116 8.56 8.17 5.12
CA GLU A 116 9.57 8.89 4.34
C GLU A 116 9.05 9.26 2.95
N LEU A 117 8.28 8.38 2.33
CA LEU A 117 7.71 8.63 1.01
C LEU A 117 6.60 9.68 1.06
N ILE A 118 5.74 9.60 2.07
CA ILE A 118 4.62 10.54 2.21
C ILE A 118 5.13 11.97 2.43
N VAL A 119 6.25 12.14 3.17
CA VAL A 119 6.83 13.46 3.39
C VAL A 119 7.29 14.11 2.08
N GLN A 120 7.66 13.29 1.10
CA GLN A 120 8.12 13.76 -0.21
C GLN A 120 6.99 14.15 -1.15
N HIS A 121 5.77 13.72 -0.85
CA HIS A 121 4.61 13.89 -1.72
C HIS A 121 3.44 14.49 -0.95
N ARG A 122 2.36 14.78 -1.65
CA ARG A 122 1.07 15.08 -1.03
C ARG A 122 0.12 13.95 -1.38
N VAL A 123 -0.28 13.20 -0.37
CA VAL A 123 -1.09 11.99 -0.57
C VAL A 123 -2.46 12.18 0.07
N LYS A 124 -3.50 12.09 -0.76
CA LYS A 124 -4.88 12.07 -0.32
C LYS A 124 -5.36 10.63 -0.35
N TYR A 125 -5.78 10.10 0.80
CA TYR A 125 -6.32 8.76 0.88
C TYR A 125 -7.81 8.77 0.57
N THR A 126 -8.24 7.90 -0.35
CA THR A 126 -9.64 7.71 -0.70
C THR A 126 -9.98 6.23 -0.55
N ARG A 127 -10.92 5.93 0.33
CA ARG A 127 -11.32 4.56 0.54
C ARG A 127 -12.23 4.08 -0.59
N VAL A 128 -11.91 2.89 -1.12
CA VAL A 128 -12.73 2.18 -2.09
C VAL A 128 -13.42 1.05 -1.34
N ALA A 129 -14.74 0.87 -1.54
CA ALA A 129 -15.42 -0.26 -0.95
C ALA A 129 -14.95 -1.55 -1.62
N GLY A 130 -14.52 -2.53 -0.83
CA GLY A 130 -14.02 -3.80 -1.37
C GLY A 130 -15.10 -4.51 -2.17
N HIS A 131 -14.71 -5.08 -3.30
CA HIS A 131 -15.59 -5.85 -4.20
C HIS A 131 -16.81 -5.06 -4.66
N SER A 132 -16.64 -3.75 -4.84
CA SER A 132 -17.75 -2.86 -5.25
C SER A 132 -17.81 -2.64 -6.76
N GLY A 133 -17.06 -3.43 -7.55
CA GLY A 133 -17.01 -3.27 -9.00
C GLY A 133 -16.10 -2.14 -9.46
N HIS A 134 -15.12 -1.73 -8.64
CA HIS A 134 -14.14 -0.72 -9.02
C HIS A 134 -13.08 -1.39 -9.90
N PRO A 135 -13.04 -1.08 -11.24
CA PRO A 135 -12.20 -1.85 -12.16
C PRO A 135 -10.72 -1.87 -11.82
N GLU A 136 -10.17 -0.73 -11.42
CA GLU A 136 -8.75 -0.63 -11.09
C GLU A 136 -8.42 -1.43 -9.83
N ASN A 137 -9.31 -1.39 -8.83
CA ASN A 137 -9.08 -2.15 -7.60
C ASN A 137 -9.17 -3.65 -7.87
N ASP A 138 -10.13 -4.06 -8.70
CA ASP A 138 -10.27 -5.46 -9.10
C ASP A 138 -9.02 -5.93 -9.84
N ARG A 139 -8.46 -5.07 -10.72
CA ARG A 139 -7.22 -5.39 -11.42
C ARG A 139 -6.05 -5.55 -10.47
N CYS A 140 -5.94 -4.70 -9.45
CA CYS A 140 -4.89 -4.81 -8.44
C CYS A 140 -5.00 -6.12 -7.68
N ASP A 141 -6.21 -6.57 -7.36
CA ASP A 141 -6.43 -7.87 -6.72
C ASP A 141 -5.94 -9.00 -7.62
N GLU A 142 -6.29 -8.96 -8.92
CA GLU A 142 -5.80 -9.96 -9.87
C GLU A 142 -4.29 -10.01 -9.92
N LEU A 143 -3.65 -8.85 -9.96
CA LEU A 143 -2.18 -8.77 -9.98
C LEU A 143 -1.58 -9.37 -8.72
N ALA A 144 -2.15 -9.07 -7.57
CA ALA A 144 -1.67 -9.57 -6.28
C ALA A 144 -1.78 -11.10 -6.20
N VAL A 145 -2.94 -11.64 -6.55
CA VAL A 145 -3.19 -13.08 -6.51
C VAL A 145 -2.29 -13.80 -7.51
N ALA A 146 -2.20 -13.28 -8.74
CA ALA A 146 -1.37 -13.88 -9.78
C ALA A 146 0.10 -13.94 -9.36
N ALA A 147 0.57 -12.91 -8.63
CA ALA A 147 1.96 -12.84 -8.22
C ALA A 147 2.35 -14.02 -7.31
N TYR A 148 1.53 -14.30 -6.27
CA TYR A 148 1.89 -15.40 -5.38
C TYR A 148 1.57 -16.75 -6.00
N GLN A 149 0.54 -16.84 -6.84
CA GLN A 149 0.22 -18.10 -7.51
C GLN A 149 1.32 -18.52 -8.48
N ARG A 150 1.87 -17.57 -9.26
CA ARG A 150 3.01 -17.86 -10.15
C ARG A 150 4.22 -18.34 -9.37
N ALA A 151 4.52 -17.67 -8.26
CA ALA A 151 5.67 -18.03 -7.44
C ALA A 151 5.52 -19.44 -6.85
N LEU A 152 4.29 -19.88 -6.60
CA LEU A 152 4.00 -21.21 -6.08
C LEU A 152 3.83 -22.26 -7.17
N GLY A 153 4.00 -21.89 -8.44
CA GLY A 153 3.81 -22.82 -9.56
C GLY A 153 2.34 -23.13 -9.85
N ARG A 154 1.41 -22.29 -9.38
CA ARG A 154 -0.02 -22.45 -9.65
C ARG A 154 -0.42 -21.64 -10.88
N ARG A 155 -1.52 -22.05 -11.50
CA ARG A 155 -2.04 -21.36 -12.69
C ARG A 155 -3.40 -20.76 -12.41
#